data_c2b990f5fd358fa35b50ae354652cd22
#
_entry.id   c2b990f5fd358fa35b50ae354652cd22
#
_cell.length_a   1.000
_cell.length_b   1.000
_cell.length_c   1.000
_cell.angle_alpha   90.00
_cell.angle_beta   90.00
_cell.angle_gamma   90.00
#
_symmetry.space_group_name_H-M   'P 1'
#
loop_
_entity.id
_entity.type
_entity.pdbx_description
1 polymer ?
#
loop_
_entity_poly.entity_id
_entity_poly.type
_entity_poly.pdbx_seq_one_letter_code
_entity_poly.pdbx_strand_id
1 'polypeptide(L)'
;MVIEGYKFSAPPLLLGVVLMALEWYWLGGLLLFLGAFVLYFFRDPQRVAPADPAAVVSPADGRVVEIVDEPWQGKPGRRISIFLSVWDVHVQRAPVEGRISRVDYRPGRFYAALRARASAENEQNVITIASPRGEMMFKQIAGWIARRVLCWKAAGENVALGERVGMIRFGSRVDLWLPPEAEILVRRGAHVAGGTTIVARWQ
;
A
#
# COMPACT_ATOMS: atom_id res chain seq x y z
N MET A 1 4.51 -6.88 -12.50
CA MET A 1 3.40 -5.94 -12.78
C MET A 1 2.10 -6.60 -12.37
N VAL A 2 1.14 -5.84 -11.85
CA VAL A 2 -0.21 -6.35 -11.55
C VAL A 2 -1.08 -6.33 -12.81
N ILE A 3 -2.10 -7.19 -12.85
CA ILE A 3 -2.94 -7.39 -14.06
C ILE A 3 -3.73 -6.13 -14.45
N GLU A 4 -4.07 -5.31 -13.48
CA GLU A 4 -4.70 -4.01 -13.68
C GLU A 4 -3.86 -3.07 -14.54
N GLY A 5 -2.54 -3.16 -14.43
CA GLY A 5 -1.62 -2.37 -15.23
C GLY A 5 -1.80 -2.62 -16.73
N TYR A 6 -1.93 -3.87 -17.14
CA TYR A 6 -2.19 -4.21 -18.54
C TYR A 6 -3.57 -3.78 -19.00
N LYS A 7 -4.61 -3.98 -18.17
CA LYS A 7 -5.99 -3.60 -18.50
C LYS A 7 -6.16 -2.10 -18.74
N PHE A 8 -5.51 -1.28 -17.93
CA PHE A 8 -5.65 0.19 -18.03
C PHE A 8 -4.66 0.83 -19.00
N SER A 9 -3.52 0.20 -19.29
CA SER A 9 -2.54 0.74 -20.24
C SER A 9 -2.84 0.35 -21.68
N ALA A 10 -3.43 -0.81 -21.94
CA ALA A 10 -3.66 -1.29 -23.30
C ALA A 10 -4.52 -0.33 -24.16
N PRO A 11 -5.67 0.20 -23.71
CA PRO A 11 -6.48 1.09 -24.53
C PRO A 11 -5.73 2.36 -24.97
N PRO A 12 -5.10 3.15 -24.07
CA PRO A 12 -4.39 4.34 -24.50
C PRO A 12 -3.14 4.02 -25.35
N LEU A 13 -2.44 2.90 -25.10
CA LEU A 13 -1.30 2.50 -25.92
C LEU A 13 -1.74 2.13 -27.33
N LEU A 14 -2.77 1.30 -27.49
CA LEU A 14 -3.29 0.90 -28.81
C LEU A 14 -3.80 2.11 -29.58
N LEU A 15 -4.64 2.94 -28.95
CA LEU A 15 -5.15 4.16 -29.60
C LEU A 15 -4.02 5.13 -29.94
N GLY A 16 -3.02 5.26 -29.08
CA GLY A 16 -1.85 6.08 -29.34
C GLY A 16 -1.08 5.63 -30.58
N VAL A 17 -0.87 4.32 -30.74
CA VAL A 17 -0.22 3.76 -31.95
C VAL A 17 -1.04 4.06 -33.21
N VAL A 18 -2.37 3.88 -33.16
CA VAL A 18 -3.26 4.18 -34.30
C VAL A 18 -3.18 5.65 -34.68
N LEU A 19 -3.24 6.56 -33.71
CA LEU A 19 -3.19 8.00 -33.97
C LEU A 19 -1.82 8.43 -34.54
N MET A 20 -0.72 7.81 -34.08
CA MET A 20 0.60 8.02 -34.68
C MET A 20 0.62 7.62 -36.15
N ALA A 21 0.02 6.47 -36.48
CA ALA A 21 -0.07 5.98 -37.87
C ALA A 21 -0.97 6.88 -38.76
N LEU A 22 -1.94 7.59 -38.14
CA LEU A 22 -2.79 8.60 -38.81
C LEU A 22 -2.19 10.01 -38.82
N GLU A 23 -0.90 10.15 -38.47
CA GLU A 23 -0.14 11.40 -38.41
C GLU A 23 -0.62 12.42 -37.34
N TRP A 24 -1.45 11.96 -36.39
CA TRP A 24 -1.89 12.76 -35.25
C TRP A 24 -0.85 12.68 -34.11
N TYR A 25 0.37 13.10 -34.39
CA TYR A 25 1.55 12.85 -33.55
C TYR A 25 1.41 13.36 -32.11
N TRP A 26 0.86 14.55 -31.90
CA TRP A 26 0.71 15.11 -30.55
C TRP A 26 -0.24 14.30 -29.67
N LEU A 27 -1.41 13.95 -30.22
CA LEU A 27 -2.41 13.18 -29.47
C LEU A 27 -1.96 11.73 -29.29
N GLY A 28 -1.37 11.13 -30.32
CA GLY A 28 -0.78 9.80 -30.25
C GLY A 28 0.34 9.75 -29.22
N GLY A 29 1.26 10.72 -29.24
CA GLY A 29 2.35 10.82 -28.27
C GLY A 29 1.88 10.98 -26.82
N LEU A 30 0.84 11.82 -26.59
CA LEU A 30 0.22 11.98 -25.28
C LEU A 30 -0.36 10.66 -24.76
N LEU A 31 -1.10 9.92 -25.61
CA LEU A 31 -1.70 8.65 -25.21
C LEU A 31 -0.66 7.58 -24.95
N LEU A 32 0.42 7.51 -25.72
CA LEU A 32 1.55 6.62 -25.46
C LEU A 32 2.21 6.94 -24.12
N PHE A 33 2.44 8.23 -23.84
CA PHE A 33 2.98 8.67 -22.55
C PHE A 33 2.08 8.28 -21.39
N LEU A 34 0.76 8.52 -21.49
CA LEU A 34 -0.21 8.13 -20.46
C LEU A 34 -0.24 6.61 -20.27
N GLY A 35 -0.22 5.83 -21.34
CA GLY A 35 -0.16 4.38 -21.26
C GLY A 35 1.12 3.88 -20.58
N ALA A 36 2.27 4.46 -20.91
CA ALA A 36 3.54 4.16 -20.27
C ALA A 36 3.53 4.55 -18.78
N PHE A 37 2.95 5.69 -18.42
CA PHE A 37 2.78 6.11 -17.04
C PHE A 37 1.90 5.13 -16.25
N VAL A 38 0.81 4.62 -16.85
CA VAL A 38 -0.03 3.58 -16.23
C VAL A 38 0.77 2.31 -15.98
N LEU A 39 1.58 1.85 -16.94
CA LEU A 39 2.46 0.70 -16.73
C LEU A 39 3.43 0.95 -15.57
N TYR A 40 4.06 2.11 -15.51
CA TYR A 40 4.94 2.49 -14.42
C TYR A 40 4.23 2.50 -13.07
N PHE A 41 3.02 3.08 -13.00
CA PHE A 41 2.22 3.16 -11.77
C PHE A 41 1.86 1.78 -11.23
N PHE A 42 1.44 0.85 -12.10
CA PHE A 42 1.05 -0.50 -11.72
C PHE A 42 2.23 -1.49 -11.65
N ARG A 43 3.47 -0.99 -11.61
CA ARG A 43 4.64 -1.84 -11.47
C ARG A 43 4.62 -2.58 -10.13
N ASP A 44 5.17 -3.76 -10.12
CA ASP A 44 5.30 -4.59 -8.92
C ASP A 44 6.66 -5.30 -8.99
N PRO A 45 7.71 -4.64 -8.49
CA PRO A 45 9.05 -5.21 -8.47
C PRO A 45 9.11 -6.40 -7.52
N GLN A 46 9.94 -7.37 -7.85
CA GLN A 46 10.25 -8.44 -6.91
C GLN A 46 10.95 -7.83 -5.68
N ARG A 47 10.59 -8.35 -4.51
CA ARG A 47 11.12 -7.93 -3.22
C ARG A 47 11.59 -9.15 -2.46
N VAL A 48 12.74 -9.02 -1.84
CA VAL A 48 13.28 -10.03 -0.92
C VAL A 48 13.09 -9.49 0.49
N ALA A 49 12.29 -10.19 1.29
CA ALA A 49 12.09 -9.83 2.69
C ALA A 49 13.39 -10.09 3.47
N PRO A 50 13.68 -9.29 4.52
CA PRO A 50 14.83 -9.54 5.39
C PRO A 50 14.71 -10.90 6.08
N ALA A 51 15.83 -11.56 6.27
CA ALA A 51 15.91 -12.87 6.97
C ALA A 51 15.88 -12.73 8.51
N ASP A 52 15.37 -11.63 9.04
CA ASP A 52 15.28 -11.35 10.47
C ASP A 52 13.87 -11.74 10.98
N PRO A 53 13.74 -12.78 11.82
CA PRO A 53 12.43 -13.25 12.30
C PRO A 53 11.75 -12.26 13.28
N ALA A 54 12.49 -11.26 13.79
CA ALA A 54 11.94 -10.20 14.62
C ALA A 54 11.53 -8.97 13.80
N ALA A 55 11.79 -8.96 12.49
CA ALA A 55 11.51 -7.80 11.66
C ALA A 55 10.01 -7.57 11.45
N VAL A 56 9.61 -6.31 11.53
CA VAL A 56 8.36 -5.79 11.01
C VAL A 56 8.71 -4.92 9.83
N VAL A 57 8.29 -5.33 8.61
CA VAL A 57 8.59 -4.58 7.39
C VAL A 57 7.49 -3.58 7.07
N SER A 58 7.85 -2.56 6.29
CA SER A 58 6.87 -1.62 5.77
C SER A 58 5.79 -2.35 4.95
N PRO A 59 4.49 -2.11 5.20
CA PRO A 59 3.43 -2.67 4.37
C PRO A 59 3.29 -1.97 3.02
N ALA A 60 3.97 -0.83 2.80
CA ALA A 60 3.86 -0.03 1.58
C ALA A 60 5.15 0.70 1.25
N ASP A 61 5.31 1.08 -0.03
CA ASP A 61 6.28 2.09 -0.43
C ASP A 61 5.74 3.47 -0.06
N GLY A 62 6.64 4.41 0.22
CA GLY A 62 6.25 5.80 0.43
C GLY A 62 7.04 6.50 1.53
N ARG A 63 6.50 7.63 1.97
CA ARG A 63 7.10 8.46 3.01
C ARG A 63 6.36 8.31 4.33
N VAL A 64 7.07 8.07 5.41
CA VAL A 64 6.52 8.12 6.77
C VAL A 64 6.11 9.55 7.09
N VAL A 65 4.81 9.81 7.22
CA VAL A 65 4.26 11.15 7.46
C VAL A 65 3.94 11.38 8.92
N GLU A 66 3.66 10.33 9.67
CA GLU A 66 3.26 10.43 11.07
C GLU A 66 3.68 9.17 11.86
N ILE A 67 4.08 9.37 13.11
CA ILE A 67 4.29 8.32 14.11
C ILE A 67 3.67 8.87 15.40
N VAL A 68 2.63 8.20 15.91
CA VAL A 68 1.87 8.66 17.09
C VAL A 68 1.49 7.49 17.98
N ASP A 69 1.36 7.77 19.26
CA ASP A 69 0.75 6.86 20.21
C ASP A 69 -0.76 6.86 19.96
N GLU A 70 -1.28 5.76 19.49
CA GLU A 70 -2.70 5.59 19.18
C GLU A 70 -3.15 4.18 19.55
N PRO A 71 -4.09 4.05 20.51
CA PRO A 71 -4.59 2.74 20.93
C PRO A 71 -5.35 2.06 19.80
N TRP A 72 -5.22 0.75 19.73
CA TRP A 72 -5.98 -0.10 18.85
C TRP A 72 -6.78 -1.14 19.66
N GLN A 73 -8.09 -1.21 19.44
CA GLN A 73 -9.02 -2.11 20.15
C GLN A 73 -8.90 -2.01 21.69
N GLY A 74 -8.69 -0.79 22.20
CA GLY A 74 -8.55 -0.55 23.65
C GLY A 74 -7.19 -0.95 24.24
N LYS A 75 -6.26 -1.47 23.43
CA LYS A 75 -4.89 -1.77 23.84
C LYS A 75 -3.97 -0.60 23.47
N PRO A 76 -2.96 -0.28 24.30
CA PRO A 76 -1.93 0.66 23.92
C PRO A 76 -1.28 0.26 22.61
N GLY A 77 -0.85 1.23 21.80
CA GLY A 77 -0.19 0.96 20.54
C GLY A 77 0.39 2.22 19.93
N ARG A 78 1.16 2.05 18.87
CA ARG A 78 1.72 3.14 18.07
C ARG A 78 1.38 2.98 16.61
N ARG A 79 0.98 4.07 15.99
CA ARG A 79 0.65 4.08 14.56
C ARG A 79 1.75 4.74 13.76
N ILE A 80 2.21 4.04 12.72
CA ILE A 80 3.05 4.59 11.65
C ILE A 80 2.16 4.81 10.43
N SER A 81 2.14 6.03 9.91
CA SER A 81 1.41 6.38 8.70
C SER A 81 2.35 6.62 7.53
N ILE A 82 2.11 5.94 6.43
CA ILE A 82 2.92 5.96 5.23
C ILE A 82 2.07 6.52 4.10
N PHE A 83 2.51 7.63 3.52
CA PHE A 83 1.88 8.25 2.35
C PHE A 83 2.54 7.75 1.07
N LEU A 84 1.72 7.25 0.14
CA LEU A 84 2.16 6.81 -1.16
C LEU A 84 1.87 7.91 -2.20
N SER A 85 2.90 8.45 -2.80
CA SER A 85 2.79 9.33 -3.95
C SER A 85 2.52 8.53 -5.23
N VAL A 86 2.12 9.18 -6.31
CA VAL A 86 1.89 8.50 -7.61
C VAL A 86 3.15 7.85 -8.20
N TRP A 87 4.33 8.20 -7.69
CA TRP A 87 5.61 7.64 -8.09
C TRP A 87 6.01 6.39 -7.30
N ASP A 88 5.33 6.10 -6.19
CA ASP A 88 5.61 4.95 -5.34
C ASP A 88 4.95 3.67 -5.87
N VAL A 89 5.39 2.51 -5.41
CA VAL A 89 4.72 1.23 -5.71
C VAL A 89 3.46 1.12 -4.87
N HIS A 90 2.33 0.82 -5.50
CA HIS A 90 1.03 0.80 -4.85
C HIS A 90 0.55 -0.60 -4.43
N VAL A 91 1.42 -1.61 -4.53
CA VAL A 91 1.17 -2.96 -3.99
C VAL A 91 1.53 -2.98 -2.51
N GLN A 92 0.58 -3.34 -1.66
CA GLN A 92 0.80 -3.53 -0.23
C GLN A 92 1.23 -4.96 0.07
N ARG A 93 2.07 -5.09 1.11
CA ARG A 93 2.70 -6.34 1.51
C ARG A 93 2.49 -6.60 3.00
N ALA A 94 2.50 -7.87 3.37
CA ALA A 94 2.38 -8.29 4.77
C ALA A 94 3.55 -7.76 5.60
N PRO A 95 3.30 -6.97 6.66
CA PRO A 95 4.35 -6.43 7.52
C PRO A 95 5.01 -7.49 8.40
N VAL A 96 4.34 -8.60 8.63
CA VAL A 96 4.81 -9.77 9.39
C VAL A 96 4.30 -11.04 8.71
N GLU A 97 4.93 -12.17 9.00
CA GLU A 97 4.38 -13.48 8.67
C GLU A 97 3.26 -13.86 9.62
N GLY A 98 2.32 -14.68 9.20
CA GLY A 98 1.25 -15.18 10.05
C GLY A 98 -0.01 -15.52 9.27
N ARG A 99 -1.12 -15.65 10.01
CA ARG A 99 -2.44 -15.92 9.46
C ARG A 99 -3.28 -14.64 9.46
N ILE A 100 -3.90 -14.31 8.37
CA ILE A 100 -4.87 -13.22 8.33
C ILE A 100 -6.07 -13.61 9.20
N SER A 101 -6.22 -12.96 10.34
CA SER A 101 -7.33 -13.21 11.27
C SER A 101 -8.59 -12.49 10.84
N ARG A 102 -8.45 -11.31 10.19
CA ARG A 102 -9.58 -10.48 9.82
C ARG A 102 -9.26 -9.58 8.63
N VAL A 103 -10.26 -9.40 7.76
CA VAL A 103 -10.28 -8.39 6.68
C VAL A 103 -11.63 -7.68 6.74
N ASP A 104 -11.62 -6.39 7.10
CA ASP A 104 -12.82 -5.57 7.19
C ASP A 104 -12.77 -4.47 6.13
N TYR A 105 -13.59 -4.61 5.11
CA TYR A 105 -13.84 -3.53 4.17
C TYR A 105 -14.82 -2.53 4.77
N ARG A 106 -14.45 -1.26 4.71
CA ARG A 106 -15.29 -0.14 5.14
C ARG A 106 -15.48 0.83 3.98
N PRO A 107 -16.70 0.94 3.44
CA PRO A 107 -17.01 1.98 2.47
C PRO A 107 -16.86 3.35 3.15
N GLY A 108 -16.46 4.36 2.39
CA GLY A 108 -16.21 5.67 2.96
C GLY A 108 -16.09 6.76 1.91
N ARG A 109 -15.57 7.90 2.33
CA ARG A 109 -15.33 9.08 1.50
C ARG A 109 -13.95 9.00 0.82
N PHE A 110 -13.59 10.04 0.06
CA PHE A 110 -12.33 10.14 -0.66
C PHE A 110 -11.68 11.51 -0.40
N TYR A 111 -11.32 11.77 0.85
CA TYR A 111 -10.52 12.95 1.18
C TYR A 111 -9.06 12.75 0.78
N ALA A 112 -8.31 13.85 0.60
CA ALA A 112 -6.87 13.77 0.39
C ALA A 112 -6.22 12.95 1.52
N ALA A 113 -5.41 11.96 1.16
CA ALA A 113 -4.87 10.96 2.10
C ALA A 113 -4.02 11.55 3.25
N LEU A 114 -3.47 12.76 3.06
CA LEU A 114 -2.72 13.49 4.11
C LEU A 114 -3.61 14.17 5.16
N ARG A 115 -4.91 14.27 4.95
CA ARG A 115 -5.81 14.85 5.96
C ARG A 115 -6.03 13.86 7.11
N ALA A 116 -6.02 14.34 8.35
CA ALA A 116 -6.23 13.50 9.54
C ALA A 116 -7.53 12.68 9.47
N ARG A 117 -8.64 13.29 8.99
CA ARG A 117 -9.92 12.61 8.83
C ARG A 117 -9.90 11.45 7.81
N ALA A 118 -8.93 11.40 6.89
CA ALA A 118 -8.86 10.34 5.89
C ALA A 118 -8.73 8.94 6.52
N SER A 119 -7.99 8.81 7.62
CA SER A 119 -7.83 7.53 8.34
C SER A 119 -9.13 7.01 8.98
N ALA A 120 -10.08 7.91 9.27
CA ALA A 120 -11.35 7.56 9.91
C ALA A 120 -12.51 7.42 8.90
N GLU A 121 -12.55 8.28 7.86
CA GLU A 121 -13.74 8.45 7.03
C GLU A 121 -13.57 7.94 5.59
N ASN A 122 -12.35 7.74 5.09
CA ASN A 122 -12.16 7.26 3.73
C ASN A 122 -12.44 5.76 3.59
N GLU A 123 -12.77 5.35 2.35
CA GLU A 123 -12.82 3.94 1.98
C GLU A 123 -11.53 3.24 2.38
N GLN A 124 -11.64 2.11 3.08
CA GLN A 124 -10.50 1.41 3.64
C GLN A 124 -10.72 -0.10 3.79
N ASN A 125 -9.63 -0.86 3.74
CA ASN A 125 -9.57 -2.22 4.27
C ASN A 125 -8.73 -2.21 5.55
N VAL A 126 -9.27 -2.82 6.59
CA VAL A 126 -8.54 -3.09 7.84
C VAL A 126 -8.14 -4.56 7.83
N ILE A 127 -6.84 -4.81 7.83
CA ILE A 127 -6.29 -6.16 7.73
C ILE A 127 -5.54 -6.45 9.04
N THR A 128 -5.92 -7.55 9.70
CA THR A 128 -5.27 -8.01 10.93
C THR A 128 -4.59 -9.34 10.66
N ILE A 129 -3.34 -9.46 11.08
CA ILE A 129 -2.50 -10.66 10.95
C ILE A 129 -2.17 -11.17 12.34
N ALA A 130 -2.55 -12.40 12.65
CA ALA A 130 -2.12 -13.13 13.82
C ALA A 130 -0.73 -13.74 13.52
N SER A 131 0.32 -13.09 14.04
CA SER A 131 1.69 -13.55 13.97
C SER A 131 2.03 -14.40 15.20
N PRO A 132 3.05 -15.29 15.13
CA PRO A 132 3.55 -16.02 16.30
C PRO A 132 3.97 -15.11 17.48
N ARG A 133 4.31 -13.84 17.21
CA ARG A 133 4.75 -12.86 18.22
C ARG A 133 3.64 -11.93 18.71
N GLY A 134 2.45 -11.98 18.11
CA GLY A 134 1.31 -11.13 18.45
C GLY A 134 0.52 -10.66 17.23
N GLU A 135 -0.59 -9.99 17.48
CA GLU A 135 -1.41 -9.42 16.41
C GLU A 135 -0.81 -8.13 15.85
N MET A 136 -0.86 -7.99 14.54
CA MET A 136 -0.49 -6.79 13.82
C MET A 136 -1.64 -6.32 12.94
N MET A 137 -1.89 -5.03 12.89
CA MET A 137 -2.95 -4.47 12.05
C MET A 137 -2.40 -3.40 11.13
N PHE A 138 -2.84 -3.41 9.88
CA PHE A 138 -2.64 -2.27 8.99
C PHE A 138 -3.90 -1.95 8.19
N LYS A 139 -4.01 -0.69 7.79
CA LYS A 139 -5.12 -0.20 6.96
C LYS A 139 -4.62 0.25 5.60
N GLN A 140 -5.32 -0.20 4.56
CA GLN A 140 -5.27 0.40 3.25
C GLN A 140 -6.32 1.52 3.21
N ILE A 141 -5.93 2.75 2.94
CA ILE A 141 -6.80 3.93 2.96
C ILE A 141 -6.77 4.60 1.59
N ALA A 142 -7.92 4.69 0.94
CA ALA A 142 -8.06 5.36 -0.34
C ALA A 142 -7.81 6.88 -0.18
N GLY A 143 -7.24 7.49 -1.21
CA GLY A 143 -7.09 8.94 -1.31
C GLY A 143 -8.12 9.57 -2.27
N TRP A 144 -7.98 10.85 -2.56
CA TRP A 144 -8.92 11.61 -3.39
C TRP A 144 -9.00 11.11 -4.85
N ILE A 145 -7.89 10.71 -5.42
CA ILE A 145 -7.82 10.15 -6.78
C ILE A 145 -8.08 8.64 -6.75
N ALA A 146 -7.64 7.98 -5.67
CA ALA A 146 -7.85 6.56 -5.43
C ALA A 146 -9.33 6.33 -5.08
N ARG A 147 -10.01 5.58 -5.91
CA ARG A 147 -11.42 5.23 -5.66
C ARG A 147 -11.61 3.74 -5.40
N ARG A 148 -10.54 3.00 -5.08
CA ARG A 148 -10.66 1.58 -4.78
C ARG A 148 -9.45 1.03 -4.02
N VAL A 149 -9.73 0.38 -2.92
CA VAL A 149 -8.79 -0.50 -2.20
C VAL A 149 -9.07 -1.95 -2.60
N LEU A 150 -8.01 -2.69 -2.91
CA LEU A 150 -8.10 -4.10 -3.28
C LEU A 150 -7.35 -4.91 -2.23
N CYS A 151 -8.02 -5.89 -1.63
CA CYS A 151 -7.39 -6.94 -0.85
C CYS A 151 -7.46 -8.24 -1.66
N TRP A 152 -6.32 -8.88 -1.86
CA TRP A 152 -6.23 -10.16 -2.59
C TRP A 152 -6.26 -11.36 -1.66
N LYS A 153 -6.25 -11.10 -0.37
CA LYS A 153 -6.23 -12.11 0.68
C LYS A 153 -7.54 -12.12 1.46
N ALA A 154 -7.92 -13.28 1.92
CA ALA A 154 -9.09 -13.48 2.78
C ALA A 154 -8.68 -13.85 4.21
N ALA A 155 -9.61 -13.68 5.14
CA ALA A 155 -9.45 -14.19 6.50
C ALA A 155 -9.25 -15.72 6.47
N GLY A 156 -8.30 -16.20 7.25
CA GLY A 156 -7.91 -17.61 7.31
C GLY A 156 -6.70 -17.97 6.46
N GLU A 157 -6.29 -17.13 5.48
CA GLU A 157 -5.09 -17.38 4.67
C GLU A 157 -3.81 -17.07 5.45
N ASN A 158 -2.77 -17.87 5.20
CA ASN A 158 -1.41 -17.59 5.68
C ASN A 158 -0.71 -16.63 4.73
N VAL A 159 0.14 -15.79 5.29
CA VAL A 159 1.01 -14.87 4.54
C VAL A 159 2.43 -14.95 5.08
N ALA A 160 3.40 -14.93 4.18
CA ALA A 160 4.80 -14.78 4.51
C ALA A 160 5.16 -13.30 4.72
N LEU A 161 6.25 -13.03 5.41
CA LEU A 161 6.82 -11.69 5.55
C LEU A 161 7.06 -11.06 4.16
N GLY A 162 6.54 -9.87 3.91
CA GLY A 162 6.67 -9.17 2.63
C GLY A 162 5.82 -9.72 1.48
N GLU A 163 4.96 -10.71 1.71
CA GLU A 163 4.05 -11.25 0.71
C GLU A 163 3.01 -10.20 0.28
N ARG A 164 2.59 -10.25 -0.98
CA ARG A 164 1.58 -9.35 -1.54
C ARG A 164 0.22 -9.57 -0.90
N VAL A 165 -0.40 -8.50 -0.41
CA VAL A 165 -1.71 -8.57 0.25
C VAL A 165 -2.79 -7.85 -0.53
N GLY A 166 -2.43 -6.78 -1.22
CA GLY A 166 -3.41 -5.99 -1.95
C GLY A 166 -2.81 -4.80 -2.67
N MET A 167 -3.68 -3.91 -3.12
CA MET A 167 -3.30 -2.71 -3.86
C MET A 167 -4.27 -1.57 -3.61
N ILE A 168 -3.76 -0.34 -3.57
CA ILE A 168 -4.59 0.88 -3.59
C ILE A 168 -4.32 1.60 -4.90
N ARG A 169 -5.37 2.03 -5.61
CA ARG A 169 -5.22 2.74 -6.89
C ARG A 169 -5.12 4.24 -6.63
N PHE A 170 -4.03 4.90 -7.06
CA PHE A 170 -3.78 6.36 -7.11
C PHE A 170 -3.86 7.11 -5.78
N GLY A 171 -2.69 7.55 -5.28
CA GLY A 171 -2.53 8.47 -4.15
C GLY A 171 -3.22 8.01 -2.86
N SER A 172 -2.48 7.41 -1.95
CA SER A 172 -3.05 6.64 -0.85
C SER A 172 -2.24 6.75 0.42
N ARG A 173 -2.78 6.21 1.49
CA ARG A 173 -2.10 6.10 2.78
C ARG A 173 -2.23 4.69 3.29
N VAL A 174 -1.19 4.20 3.93
CA VAL A 174 -1.22 2.96 4.71
C VAL A 174 -0.87 3.31 6.15
N ASP A 175 -1.72 2.90 7.07
CA ASP A 175 -1.48 3.02 8.50
C ASP A 175 -1.16 1.65 9.08
N LEU A 176 -0.06 1.54 9.82
CA LEU A 176 0.39 0.33 10.51
C LEU A 176 0.34 0.57 12.01
N TRP A 177 -0.39 -0.27 12.75
CA TRP A 177 -0.41 -0.26 14.21
C TRP A 177 0.52 -1.33 14.75
N LEU A 178 1.36 -0.90 15.67
CA LEU A 178 2.36 -1.69 16.36
C LEU A 178 1.98 -1.77 17.84
N PRO A 179 2.15 -2.93 18.50
CA PRO A 179 2.03 -3.01 19.94
C PRO A 179 3.18 -2.24 20.62
N PRO A 180 3.05 -1.88 21.91
CA PRO A 180 4.05 -1.06 22.61
C PRO A 180 5.41 -1.74 22.72
N GLU A 181 5.45 -3.08 22.69
CA GLU A 181 6.67 -3.90 22.77
C GLU A 181 7.53 -3.85 21.49
N ALA A 182 6.97 -3.35 20.39
CA ALA A 182 7.73 -3.22 19.15
C ALA A 182 8.58 -1.96 19.15
N GLU A 183 9.88 -2.10 18.95
CA GLU A 183 10.81 -0.99 18.77
C GLU A 183 10.67 -0.40 17.38
N ILE A 184 10.34 0.89 17.26
CA ILE A 184 10.26 1.61 15.98
C ILE A 184 11.65 2.04 15.52
N LEU A 185 12.03 1.67 14.31
CA LEU A 185 13.35 1.90 13.70
C LEU A 185 13.35 2.99 12.63
N VAL A 186 12.20 3.59 12.36
CA VAL A 186 12.07 4.67 11.36
C VAL A 186 11.67 5.98 12.02
N ARG A 187 11.88 7.08 11.31
CA ARG A 187 11.49 8.43 11.75
C ARG A 187 10.54 9.07 10.74
N ARG A 188 9.78 10.04 11.19
CA ARG A 188 8.98 10.89 10.30
C ARG A 188 9.86 11.50 9.21
N GLY A 189 9.39 11.46 7.97
CA GLY A 189 10.12 11.91 6.78
C GLY A 189 10.94 10.83 6.08
N ALA A 190 11.19 9.67 6.72
CA ALA A 190 11.89 8.56 6.09
C ALA A 190 11.11 8.03 4.88
N HIS A 191 11.81 7.67 3.81
CA HIS A 191 11.24 6.93 2.68
C HIS A 191 11.44 5.44 2.93
N VAL A 192 10.37 4.66 2.77
CA VAL A 192 10.36 3.22 3.03
C VAL A 192 9.88 2.45 1.81
N ALA A 193 10.31 1.21 1.69
CA ALA A 193 9.93 0.29 0.61
C ALA A 193 9.19 -0.92 1.18
N GLY A 194 7.98 -1.17 0.66
CA GLY A 194 7.11 -2.25 1.10
C GLY A 194 7.75 -3.62 0.99
N GLY A 195 7.65 -4.42 2.04
CA GLY A 195 8.18 -5.77 2.11
C GLY A 195 9.69 -5.89 2.31
N THR A 196 10.43 -4.76 2.39
CA THR A 196 11.91 -4.79 2.52
C THR A 196 12.45 -3.88 3.61
N THR A 197 11.92 -2.66 3.76
CA THR A 197 12.39 -1.76 4.82
C THR A 197 11.86 -2.21 6.16
N ILE A 198 12.75 -2.52 7.11
CA ILE A 198 12.37 -2.82 8.50
C ILE A 198 11.94 -1.50 9.15
N VAL A 199 10.68 -1.42 9.56
CA VAL A 199 10.10 -0.23 10.21
C VAL A 199 10.03 -0.37 11.71
N ALA A 200 10.02 -1.61 12.22
CA ALA A 200 10.09 -1.92 13.64
C ALA A 200 10.67 -3.32 13.86
N ARG A 201 10.97 -3.64 15.11
CA ARG A 201 11.35 -5.00 15.57
C ARG A 201 10.53 -5.38 16.79
N TRP A 202 10.13 -6.64 16.84
CA TRP A 202 9.65 -7.25 18.06
C TRP A 202 10.79 -7.37 19.08
N GLN A 203 10.52 -6.99 20.32
CA GLN A 203 11.40 -7.22 21.47
C GLN A 203 11.16 -8.60 22.07
#